data_7e2edd1bd0b8574ec39472f2e9c70f82
#
_entry.id   7e2edd1bd0b8574ec39472f2e9c70f82
#
_cell.length_a   1.000
_cell.length_b   1.000
_cell.length_c   1.000
_cell.angle_alpha   90.00
_cell.angle_beta   90.00
_cell.angle_gamma   90.00
#
_symmetry.space_group_name_H-M   'P 1'
#
loop_
_entity.id
_entity.type
_entity.pdbx_description
1 polymer ?
#
loop_
_entity_poly.entity_id
_entity_poly.type
_entity_poly.pdbx_seq_one_letter_code
_entity_poly.pdbx_strand_id
1 'polypeptide(L)'
;AETSGQERAITEGNRPQAVAEAAGAKYFARVLFPDLELRLGSTVRSNLENELENLLAASNELNATNSKAARDAIAGILNQYESALNRSKYTVTKPTALIENAVADFQEIGVLRNQSPADADAIAQKYSGDLKGLTQIVDQIYGLTIDQDVSAAINRVKNGDDTALALQVIDKSLQRMFAIVVYNRVILAVEQFPSLSADELLLEWDRAYSAYLAIAGTANREEKILTTDKTTITSGRNPDLDYQILTAFVQGKEALSKANDDDRASIALAQENIIIPLVRSFLIGVLREVEGIISDRDGNVDEAREKQIEGEYFYRVVEGFISQDNLVGSNLIKTQLTGSLASVEADAIVKQINKGILGQLKRNISQIEVNFASDKSKALLAREGLFLLAGILLSDLELRLGALQRVRLENAIRNLKEAILTDDSSQAIATRAVMTEVIANYESKL
;
A
#
# COMPACT_ATOMS: atom_id res chain seq x y z
N ALA A 1 12.38 -9.34 5.48
CA ALA A 1 13.32 -8.21 5.26
C ALA A 1 14.75 -8.64 5.59
N GLU A 2 15.08 -8.95 6.86
CA GLU A 2 16.44 -9.30 7.30
C GLU A 2 17.07 -10.48 6.52
N THR A 3 16.30 -11.54 6.25
CA THR A 3 16.82 -12.71 5.50
C THR A 3 17.14 -12.37 4.04
N SER A 4 16.42 -11.45 3.41
CA SER A 4 16.72 -11.00 2.05
C SER A 4 17.91 -10.04 2.00
N GLY A 5 18.06 -9.16 3.00
CA GLY A 5 19.25 -8.32 3.18
C GLY A 5 20.50 -9.15 3.39
N GLN A 6 20.41 -10.20 4.21
CA GLN A 6 21.48 -11.14 4.47
C GLN A 6 21.93 -11.89 3.20
N GLU A 7 20.98 -12.33 2.35
CA GLU A 7 21.29 -13.00 1.09
C GLU A 7 22.09 -12.08 0.14
N ARG A 8 21.65 -10.85 -0.01
CA ARG A 8 22.36 -9.85 -0.81
C ARG A 8 23.78 -9.61 -0.27
N ALA A 9 23.91 -9.41 1.04
CA ALA A 9 25.20 -9.16 1.66
C ALA A 9 26.18 -10.33 1.48
N ILE A 10 25.71 -11.59 1.51
CA ILE A 10 26.55 -12.78 1.19
C ILE A 10 26.98 -12.74 -0.27
N THR A 11 26.08 -12.45 -1.19
CA THR A 11 26.39 -12.38 -2.63
C THR A 11 27.42 -11.31 -2.94
N GLU A 12 27.36 -10.19 -2.23
CA GLU A 12 28.29 -9.06 -2.34
C GLU A 12 29.62 -9.27 -1.57
N GLY A 13 29.76 -10.37 -0.81
CA GLY A 13 30.92 -10.63 0.05
C GLY A 13 31.03 -9.71 1.26
N ASN A 14 29.93 -9.03 1.63
CA ASN A 14 29.87 -8.06 2.73
C ASN A 14 29.57 -8.77 4.06
N ARG A 15 30.63 -9.35 4.68
CA ARG A 15 30.49 -10.08 5.95
C ARG A 15 29.88 -9.25 7.09
N PRO A 16 30.32 -8.02 7.38
CA PRO A 16 29.74 -7.23 8.47
C PRO A 16 28.22 -7.05 8.33
N GLN A 17 27.75 -6.76 7.13
CA GLN A 17 26.33 -6.60 6.85
C GLN A 17 25.60 -7.95 6.92
N ALA A 18 26.12 -9.03 6.34
CA ALA A 18 25.52 -10.35 6.41
C ALA A 18 25.30 -10.80 7.87
N VAL A 19 26.28 -10.56 8.74
CA VAL A 19 26.20 -10.88 10.17
C VAL A 19 25.18 -9.99 10.88
N ALA A 20 25.15 -8.69 10.58
CA ALA A 20 24.18 -7.75 11.18
C ALA A 20 22.74 -8.14 10.83
N GLU A 21 22.47 -8.45 9.56
CA GLU A 21 21.13 -8.90 9.09
C GLU A 21 20.73 -10.23 9.74
N ALA A 22 21.63 -11.22 9.81
CA ALA A 22 21.35 -12.50 10.47
C ALA A 22 21.08 -12.33 11.98
N ALA A 23 21.85 -11.46 12.64
CA ALA A 23 21.60 -11.12 14.04
C ALA A 23 20.27 -10.40 14.22
N GLY A 24 19.91 -9.48 13.33
CA GLY A 24 18.62 -8.80 13.28
C GLY A 24 17.47 -9.81 13.18
N ALA A 25 17.53 -10.74 12.21
CA ALA A 25 16.55 -11.81 12.07
C ALA A 25 16.36 -12.61 13.37
N LYS A 26 17.46 -12.97 14.03
CA LYS A 26 17.43 -13.70 15.31
C LYS A 26 16.76 -12.91 16.43
N TYR A 27 17.04 -11.62 16.55
CA TYR A 27 16.44 -10.78 17.59
C TYR A 27 14.94 -10.56 17.34
N PHE A 28 14.54 -10.30 16.12
CA PHE A 28 13.12 -10.15 15.76
C PHE A 28 12.32 -11.45 15.97
N ALA A 29 12.90 -12.61 15.60
CA ALA A 29 12.23 -13.90 15.80
C ALA A 29 11.93 -14.20 17.27
N ARG A 30 12.71 -13.70 18.22
CA ARG A 30 12.48 -13.90 19.66
C ARG A 30 11.12 -13.37 20.13
N VAL A 31 10.59 -12.35 19.49
CA VAL A 31 9.25 -11.80 19.78
C VAL A 31 8.17 -12.86 19.52
N LEU A 32 8.40 -13.73 18.52
CA LEU A 32 7.45 -14.78 18.14
C LEU A 32 7.56 -16.04 19.01
N PHE A 33 8.67 -16.29 19.68
CA PHE A 33 8.94 -17.55 20.38
C PHE A 33 7.85 -18.00 21.34
N PRO A 34 7.28 -17.12 22.22
CA PRO A 34 6.25 -17.57 23.17
C PRO A 34 4.97 -18.04 22.46
N ASP A 35 4.51 -17.32 21.44
CA ASP A 35 3.28 -17.66 20.73
C ASP A 35 3.53 -18.85 19.76
N LEU A 36 4.70 -18.93 19.13
CA LEU A 36 5.10 -20.05 18.30
C LEU A 36 5.17 -21.35 19.11
N GLU A 37 5.75 -21.32 20.31
CA GLU A 37 5.79 -22.45 21.23
C GLU A 37 4.39 -22.87 21.67
N LEU A 38 3.53 -21.91 21.98
CA LEU A 38 2.14 -22.18 22.35
C LEU A 38 1.35 -22.88 21.25
N ARG A 39 1.58 -22.51 19.98
CA ARG A 39 0.81 -23.04 18.83
C ARG A 39 1.38 -24.28 18.19
N LEU A 40 2.70 -24.37 18.10
CA LEU A 40 3.41 -25.44 17.37
C LEU A 40 4.29 -26.31 18.27
N GLY A 41 4.42 -25.98 19.54
CA GLY A 41 5.21 -26.74 20.52
C GLY A 41 6.69 -26.31 20.58
N SER A 42 7.33 -26.72 21.69
CA SER A 42 8.71 -26.34 22.02
C SER A 42 9.75 -26.85 21.01
N THR A 43 9.48 -28.00 20.37
CA THR A 43 10.38 -28.55 19.32
C THR A 43 10.49 -27.61 18.12
N VAL A 44 9.35 -27.07 17.62
CA VAL A 44 9.35 -26.16 16.45
C VAL A 44 10.01 -24.83 16.81
N ARG A 45 9.77 -24.33 18.03
CA ARG A 45 10.47 -23.15 18.54
C ARG A 45 11.98 -23.36 18.57
N SER A 46 12.44 -24.50 19.11
CA SER A 46 13.86 -24.82 19.20
C SER A 46 14.50 -25.02 17.82
N ASN A 47 13.77 -25.58 16.87
CA ASN A 47 14.23 -25.68 15.48
C ASN A 47 14.40 -24.29 14.85
N LEU A 48 13.47 -23.36 15.05
CA LEU A 48 13.64 -21.99 14.55
C LEU A 48 14.87 -21.32 15.17
N GLU A 49 15.10 -21.48 16.46
CA GLU A 49 16.26 -20.91 17.16
C GLU A 49 17.56 -21.49 16.61
N ASN A 50 17.63 -22.80 16.37
CA ASN A 50 18.80 -23.45 15.77
C ASN A 50 19.06 -22.98 14.33
N GLU A 51 18.03 -22.83 13.50
CA GLU A 51 18.22 -22.36 12.13
C GLU A 51 18.63 -20.88 12.05
N LEU A 52 18.23 -20.06 13.01
CA LEU A 52 18.72 -18.69 13.14
C LEU A 52 20.21 -18.65 13.58
N GLU A 53 20.66 -19.58 14.42
CA GLU A 53 22.09 -19.76 14.73
C GLU A 53 22.88 -20.25 13.52
N ASN A 54 22.34 -21.21 12.75
CA ASN A 54 22.94 -21.69 11.52
C ASN A 54 23.09 -20.55 10.49
N LEU A 55 22.06 -19.70 10.36
CA LEU A 55 22.10 -18.52 9.49
C LEU A 55 23.21 -17.56 9.90
N LEU A 56 23.34 -17.29 11.20
CA LEU A 56 24.39 -16.41 11.74
C LEU A 56 25.80 -17.01 11.52
N ALA A 57 25.97 -18.31 11.74
CA ALA A 57 27.24 -18.99 11.48
C ALA A 57 27.62 -18.95 10.00
N ALA A 58 26.67 -19.25 9.10
CA ALA A 58 26.87 -19.18 7.65
C ALA A 58 27.21 -17.76 7.17
N SER A 59 26.63 -16.74 7.82
CA SER A 59 26.93 -15.33 7.53
C SER A 59 28.35 -14.93 7.93
N ASN A 60 28.83 -15.42 9.07
CA ASN A 60 30.22 -15.22 9.52
C ASN A 60 31.24 -15.83 8.55
N GLU A 61 30.88 -16.95 7.92
CA GLU A 61 31.71 -17.67 6.95
C GLU A 61 31.54 -17.20 5.51
N LEU A 62 30.55 -16.34 5.23
CA LEU A 62 30.04 -16.00 3.88
C LEU A 62 29.67 -17.26 3.07
N ASN A 63 29.13 -18.28 3.73
CA ASN A 63 28.78 -19.55 3.11
C ASN A 63 27.36 -19.48 2.51
N ALA A 64 27.28 -19.24 1.21
CA ALA A 64 26.02 -19.08 0.50
C ALA A 64 25.12 -20.35 0.54
N THR A 65 25.71 -21.54 0.48
CA THR A 65 24.94 -22.82 0.51
C THR A 65 24.31 -23.04 1.87
N ASN A 66 25.05 -22.95 2.95
CA ASN A 66 24.54 -23.14 4.31
C ASN A 66 23.55 -22.01 4.67
N SER A 67 23.83 -20.80 4.23
CA SER A 67 22.93 -19.66 4.41
C SER A 67 21.60 -19.88 3.73
N LYS A 68 21.60 -20.37 2.48
CA LYS A 68 20.35 -20.70 1.78
C LYS A 68 19.57 -21.79 2.48
N ALA A 69 20.23 -22.87 2.92
CA ALA A 69 19.57 -23.96 3.63
C ALA A 69 18.91 -23.48 4.93
N ALA A 70 19.58 -22.65 5.71
CA ALA A 70 19.03 -22.07 6.94
C ALA A 70 17.82 -21.14 6.65
N ARG A 71 17.90 -20.28 5.61
CA ARG A 71 16.76 -19.44 5.21
C ARG A 71 15.54 -20.26 4.77
N ASP A 72 15.76 -21.30 3.98
CA ASP A 72 14.67 -22.17 3.52
C ASP A 72 14.00 -22.89 4.70
N ALA A 73 14.77 -23.36 5.67
CA ALA A 73 14.25 -23.97 6.90
C ALA A 73 13.47 -22.96 7.76
N ILE A 74 14.02 -21.76 7.97
CA ILE A 74 13.32 -20.67 8.67
C ILE A 74 11.99 -20.35 7.99
N ALA A 75 11.99 -20.17 6.66
CA ALA A 75 10.78 -19.92 5.89
C ALA A 75 9.74 -21.04 6.05
N GLY A 76 10.17 -22.30 6.04
CA GLY A 76 9.30 -23.46 6.28
C GLY A 76 8.62 -23.43 7.65
N ILE A 77 9.36 -23.06 8.71
CA ILE A 77 8.82 -22.93 10.07
C ILE A 77 7.86 -21.75 10.17
N LEU A 78 8.20 -20.60 9.58
CA LEU A 78 7.33 -19.43 9.59
C LEU A 78 6.02 -19.68 8.82
N ASN A 79 6.05 -20.43 7.71
CA ASN A 79 4.84 -20.85 6.99
C ASN A 79 3.95 -21.78 7.84
N GLN A 80 4.54 -22.70 8.63
CA GLN A 80 3.78 -23.52 9.57
C GLN A 80 3.14 -22.66 10.66
N TYR A 81 3.89 -21.70 11.20
CA TYR A 81 3.39 -20.75 12.20
C TYR A 81 2.26 -19.88 11.64
N GLU A 82 2.42 -19.34 10.45
CA GLU A 82 1.38 -18.58 9.75
C GLU A 82 0.10 -19.42 9.57
N SER A 83 0.24 -20.70 9.20
CA SER A 83 -0.88 -21.63 9.09
C SER A 83 -1.55 -21.88 10.45
N ALA A 84 -0.77 -21.96 11.53
CA ALA A 84 -1.27 -22.17 12.90
C ALA A 84 -1.94 -20.92 13.52
N LEU A 85 -1.71 -19.73 12.93
CA LEU A 85 -2.44 -18.52 13.31
C LEU A 85 -3.91 -18.54 12.88
N ASN A 86 -4.38 -19.60 12.22
CA ASN A 86 -5.73 -19.71 11.65
C ASN A 86 -6.13 -18.48 10.83
N ARG A 87 -5.19 -17.91 10.10
CA ARG A 87 -5.48 -16.81 9.18
C ARG A 87 -6.39 -17.33 8.09
N SER A 88 -7.60 -16.87 8.06
CA SER A 88 -8.52 -17.18 6.97
C SER A 88 -7.92 -16.65 5.67
N LYS A 89 -7.51 -17.55 4.77
CA LYS A 89 -7.12 -17.14 3.42
C LYS A 89 -8.37 -16.73 2.67
N TYR A 90 -8.28 -15.61 1.93
CA TYR A 90 -9.37 -15.22 1.05
C TYR A 90 -9.57 -16.28 -0.03
N THR A 91 -10.81 -16.69 -0.25
CA THR A 91 -11.19 -17.61 -1.32
C THR A 91 -12.23 -16.96 -2.20
N VAL A 92 -11.95 -16.82 -3.49
CA VAL A 92 -12.93 -16.37 -4.49
C VAL A 92 -14.02 -17.43 -4.60
N THR A 93 -15.28 -17.02 -4.48
CA THR A 93 -16.46 -17.92 -4.50
C THR A 93 -17.40 -17.64 -5.66
N LYS A 94 -17.28 -16.47 -6.30
CA LYS A 94 -18.10 -16.06 -7.44
C LYS A 94 -17.26 -16.01 -8.72
N PRO A 95 -17.86 -16.15 -9.91
CA PRO A 95 -17.10 -16.14 -11.16
C PRO A 95 -16.51 -14.75 -11.44
N THR A 96 -15.18 -14.66 -11.49
CA THR A 96 -14.42 -13.44 -11.75
C THR A 96 -13.54 -13.55 -13.01
N ALA A 97 -13.86 -14.47 -13.90
CA ALA A 97 -13.03 -14.89 -15.03
C ALA A 97 -12.48 -13.73 -15.88
N LEU A 98 -13.29 -12.70 -16.18
CA LEU A 98 -12.82 -11.52 -16.92
C LEU A 98 -11.63 -10.84 -16.22
N ILE A 99 -11.73 -10.65 -14.90
CA ILE A 99 -10.69 -9.98 -14.12
C ILE A 99 -9.49 -10.92 -13.91
N GLU A 100 -9.72 -12.19 -13.63
CA GLU A 100 -8.65 -13.17 -13.46
C GLU A 100 -7.82 -13.33 -14.73
N ASN A 101 -8.47 -13.40 -15.90
CA ASN A 101 -7.77 -13.43 -17.20
C ASN A 101 -6.98 -12.13 -17.43
N ALA A 102 -7.59 -10.98 -17.16
CA ALA A 102 -6.91 -9.69 -17.29
C ALA A 102 -5.69 -9.58 -16.36
N VAL A 103 -5.77 -10.11 -15.12
CA VAL A 103 -4.63 -10.17 -14.19
C VAL A 103 -3.54 -11.09 -14.70
N ALA A 104 -3.90 -12.27 -15.22
CA ALA A 104 -2.93 -13.21 -15.80
C ALA A 104 -2.20 -12.58 -17.00
N ASP A 105 -2.94 -11.95 -17.92
CA ASP A 105 -2.35 -11.26 -19.08
C ASP A 105 -1.44 -10.10 -18.65
N PHE A 106 -1.81 -9.32 -17.64
CA PHE A 106 -0.97 -8.26 -17.07
C PHE A 106 0.33 -8.82 -16.48
N GLN A 107 0.26 -9.93 -15.74
CA GLN A 107 1.44 -10.60 -15.18
C GLN A 107 2.38 -11.11 -16.28
N GLU A 108 1.84 -11.68 -17.35
CA GLU A 108 2.62 -12.09 -18.52
C GLU A 108 3.26 -10.90 -19.24
N ILE A 109 2.55 -9.77 -19.41
CA ILE A 109 3.13 -8.52 -19.90
C ILE A 109 4.32 -8.09 -19.02
N GLY A 110 4.19 -8.24 -17.68
CA GLY A 110 5.28 -7.99 -16.74
C GLY A 110 6.53 -8.83 -17.02
N VAL A 111 6.37 -10.09 -17.45
CA VAL A 111 7.49 -10.96 -17.86
C VAL A 111 8.06 -10.53 -19.22
N LEU A 112 7.20 -10.27 -20.20
CA LEU A 112 7.59 -9.92 -21.56
C LEU A 112 8.37 -8.59 -21.63
N ARG A 113 7.95 -7.59 -20.86
CA ARG A 113 8.62 -6.29 -20.83
C ARG A 113 10.05 -6.32 -20.26
N ASN A 114 10.36 -7.32 -19.44
CA ASN A 114 11.69 -7.51 -18.85
C ASN A 114 12.66 -8.30 -19.76
N GLN A 115 12.20 -8.74 -20.92
CA GLN A 115 13.08 -9.36 -21.93
C GLN A 115 13.92 -8.28 -22.64
N SER A 116 15.07 -8.66 -23.17
CA SER A 116 15.94 -7.76 -23.94
C SER A 116 16.30 -8.37 -25.30
N PRO A 117 15.74 -7.87 -26.42
CA PRO A 117 14.71 -6.81 -26.50
C PRO A 117 13.34 -7.27 -26.00
N ALA A 118 12.48 -6.33 -25.58
CA ALA A 118 11.11 -6.61 -25.23
C ALA A 118 10.31 -7.03 -26.47
N ASP A 119 9.46 -8.07 -26.33
CA ASP A 119 8.61 -8.56 -27.42
C ASP A 119 7.31 -7.75 -27.50
N ALA A 120 7.33 -6.69 -28.29
CA ALA A 120 6.19 -5.78 -28.46
C ALA A 120 4.95 -6.46 -29.08
N ASP A 121 5.13 -7.47 -29.95
CA ASP A 121 4.00 -8.19 -30.55
C ASP A 121 3.34 -9.13 -29.56
N ALA A 122 4.13 -9.82 -28.74
CA ALA A 122 3.61 -10.63 -27.64
C ALA A 122 2.89 -9.76 -26.58
N ILE A 123 3.45 -8.59 -26.23
CA ILE A 123 2.78 -7.62 -25.34
C ILE A 123 1.44 -7.18 -25.94
N ALA A 124 1.41 -6.81 -27.23
CA ALA A 124 0.17 -6.42 -27.90
C ALA A 124 -0.87 -7.54 -27.92
N GLN A 125 -0.45 -8.79 -28.13
CA GLN A 125 -1.33 -9.94 -28.13
C GLN A 125 -1.95 -10.14 -26.72
N LYS A 126 -1.16 -10.07 -25.65
CA LYS A 126 -1.64 -10.17 -24.29
C LYS A 126 -2.59 -9.04 -23.91
N TYR A 127 -2.32 -7.84 -24.39
CA TYR A 127 -3.21 -6.70 -24.16
C TYR A 127 -4.54 -6.81 -24.93
N SER A 128 -4.63 -7.53 -26.03
CA SER A 128 -5.77 -7.49 -26.96
C SER A 128 -7.05 -8.18 -26.49
N GLY A 129 -7.02 -8.96 -25.41
CA GLY A 129 -8.12 -9.78 -24.92
C GLY A 129 -8.94 -9.12 -23.78
N ASP A 130 -9.17 -9.89 -22.72
CA ASP A 130 -9.94 -9.48 -21.53
C ASP A 130 -9.33 -8.26 -20.85
N LEU A 131 -8.02 -8.13 -20.84
CA LEU A 131 -7.31 -6.99 -20.26
C LEU A 131 -7.68 -5.67 -20.97
N LYS A 132 -7.72 -5.65 -22.31
CA LYS A 132 -8.16 -4.48 -23.07
C LYS A 132 -9.65 -4.21 -22.85
N GLY A 133 -10.48 -5.26 -22.85
CA GLY A 133 -11.90 -5.13 -22.59
C GLY A 133 -12.19 -4.50 -21.20
N LEU A 134 -11.49 -4.96 -20.17
CA LEU A 134 -11.59 -4.38 -18.82
C LEU A 134 -11.12 -2.93 -18.79
N THR A 135 -10.02 -2.60 -19.48
CA THR A 135 -9.50 -1.23 -19.57
C THR A 135 -10.51 -0.29 -20.22
N GLN A 136 -11.13 -0.70 -21.33
CA GLN A 136 -12.16 0.09 -22.02
C GLN A 136 -13.42 0.31 -21.17
N ILE A 137 -13.83 -0.69 -20.38
CA ILE A 137 -14.94 -0.54 -19.43
C ILE A 137 -14.59 0.54 -18.39
N VAL A 138 -13.38 0.52 -17.83
CA VAL A 138 -12.92 1.53 -16.87
C VAL A 138 -12.87 2.91 -17.51
N ASP A 139 -12.31 3.03 -18.71
CA ASP A 139 -12.25 4.30 -19.44
C ASP A 139 -13.65 4.89 -19.70
N GLN A 140 -14.60 4.04 -20.11
CA GLN A 140 -15.97 4.47 -20.35
C GLN A 140 -16.66 4.97 -19.08
N ILE A 141 -16.48 4.28 -17.93
CA ILE A 141 -17.13 4.63 -16.66
C ILE A 141 -16.59 5.95 -16.12
N TYR A 142 -15.27 6.17 -16.23
CA TYR A 142 -14.58 7.30 -15.57
C TYR A 142 -14.14 8.41 -16.52
N GLY A 143 -14.42 8.30 -17.81
CA GLY A 143 -13.98 9.28 -18.81
C GLY A 143 -12.46 9.36 -18.92
N LEU A 144 -11.77 8.21 -18.86
CA LEU A 144 -10.32 8.10 -18.93
C LEU A 144 -9.84 7.68 -20.33
N THR A 145 -8.54 7.62 -20.53
CA THR A 145 -7.87 7.30 -21.81
C THR A 145 -6.80 6.22 -21.64
N ILE A 146 -6.97 5.31 -20.68
CA ILE A 146 -5.96 4.29 -20.36
C ILE A 146 -5.69 3.37 -21.55
N ASP A 147 -6.74 2.93 -22.27
CA ASP A 147 -6.58 2.11 -23.48
C ASP A 147 -5.78 2.85 -24.57
N GLN A 148 -6.01 4.15 -24.74
CA GLN A 148 -5.26 4.97 -25.69
C GLN A 148 -3.79 5.08 -25.26
N ASP A 149 -3.50 5.36 -23.98
CA ASP A 149 -2.14 5.48 -23.44
C ASP A 149 -1.37 4.16 -23.64
N VAL A 150 -1.96 3.01 -23.27
CA VAL A 150 -1.35 1.69 -23.44
C VAL A 150 -1.12 1.35 -24.91
N SER A 151 -2.12 1.56 -25.77
CA SER A 151 -2.01 1.26 -27.21
C SER A 151 -0.94 2.11 -27.90
N ALA A 152 -0.85 3.39 -27.55
CA ALA A 152 0.20 4.28 -28.06
C ALA A 152 1.60 3.84 -27.58
N ALA A 153 1.72 3.46 -26.30
CA ALA A 153 2.97 2.98 -25.73
C ALA A 153 3.44 1.65 -26.39
N ILE A 154 2.52 0.70 -26.64
CA ILE A 154 2.85 -0.53 -27.38
C ILE A 154 3.38 -0.20 -28.79
N ASN A 155 2.78 0.76 -29.50
CA ASN A 155 3.26 1.18 -30.80
C ASN A 155 4.67 1.81 -30.75
N ARG A 156 4.97 2.58 -29.69
CA ARG A 156 6.33 3.12 -29.46
C ARG A 156 7.35 2.01 -29.26
N VAL A 157 7.02 0.97 -28.47
CA VAL A 157 7.90 -0.21 -28.30
C VAL A 157 8.15 -0.90 -29.64
N LYS A 158 7.10 -1.09 -30.47
CA LYS A 158 7.24 -1.70 -31.83
C LYS A 158 8.15 -0.91 -32.75
N ASN A 159 8.11 0.41 -32.64
CA ASN A 159 8.94 1.30 -33.48
C ASN A 159 10.36 1.49 -32.90
N GLY A 160 10.63 1.05 -31.70
CA GLY A 160 11.89 1.31 -30.99
C GLY A 160 12.00 2.75 -30.45
N ASP A 161 10.88 3.46 -30.32
CA ASP A 161 10.83 4.85 -29.84
C ASP A 161 10.75 4.89 -28.33
N ASP A 162 11.81 5.35 -27.65
CA ASP A 162 11.87 5.45 -26.17
C ASP A 162 11.31 4.20 -25.47
N THR A 163 11.78 3.02 -25.88
CA THR A 163 11.23 1.72 -25.47
C THR A 163 11.09 1.59 -23.95
N ALA A 164 12.10 1.99 -23.18
CA ALA A 164 12.08 1.91 -21.72
C ALA A 164 10.92 2.72 -21.13
N LEU A 165 10.78 3.99 -21.54
CA LEU A 165 9.70 4.85 -21.09
C LEU A 165 8.31 4.32 -21.51
N ALA A 166 8.21 3.79 -22.74
CA ALA A 166 6.96 3.22 -23.23
C ALA A 166 6.53 1.97 -22.42
N LEU A 167 7.48 1.12 -22.04
CA LEU A 167 7.21 -0.04 -21.18
C LEU A 167 6.73 0.38 -19.77
N GLN A 168 7.26 1.47 -19.21
CA GLN A 168 6.76 2.03 -17.96
C GLN A 168 5.32 2.56 -18.11
N VAL A 169 5.00 3.25 -19.19
CA VAL A 169 3.62 3.71 -19.46
C VAL A 169 2.65 2.53 -19.51
N ILE A 170 2.99 1.43 -20.19
CA ILE A 170 2.13 0.22 -20.23
C ILE A 170 1.89 -0.30 -18.82
N ASP A 171 2.94 -0.54 -18.05
CA ASP A 171 2.86 -1.13 -16.71
C ASP A 171 2.04 -0.25 -15.76
N LYS A 172 2.36 1.04 -15.66
CA LYS A 172 1.74 1.92 -14.68
C LYS A 172 0.31 2.31 -15.06
N SER A 173 0.00 2.42 -16.36
CA SER A 173 -1.39 2.60 -16.82
C SER A 173 -2.27 1.43 -16.41
N LEU A 174 -1.79 0.20 -16.58
CA LEU A 174 -2.53 -1.00 -16.19
C LEU A 174 -2.63 -1.16 -14.66
N GLN A 175 -1.58 -0.84 -13.90
CA GLN A 175 -1.68 -0.77 -12.43
C GLN A 175 -2.75 0.23 -11.97
N ARG A 176 -2.82 1.41 -12.61
CA ARG A 176 -3.87 2.40 -12.37
C ARG A 176 -5.26 1.84 -12.66
N MET A 177 -5.42 1.16 -13.79
CA MET A 177 -6.69 0.52 -14.16
C MET A 177 -7.14 -0.46 -13.08
N PHE A 178 -6.27 -1.37 -12.62
CA PHE A 178 -6.60 -2.33 -11.56
C PHE A 178 -6.93 -1.65 -10.23
N ALA A 179 -6.22 -0.60 -9.85
CA ALA A 179 -6.53 0.18 -8.65
C ALA A 179 -7.95 0.78 -8.71
N ILE A 180 -8.34 1.34 -9.87
CA ILE A 180 -9.69 1.87 -10.09
C ILE A 180 -10.74 0.76 -9.98
N VAL A 181 -10.48 -0.44 -10.53
CA VAL A 181 -11.37 -1.59 -10.39
C VAL A 181 -11.56 -1.95 -8.92
N VAL A 182 -10.47 -2.03 -8.12
CA VAL A 182 -10.57 -2.30 -6.68
C VAL A 182 -11.44 -1.26 -5.99
N TYR A 183 -11.14 0.04 -6.15
CA TYR A 183 -11.92 1.12 -5.52
C TYR A 183 -13.39 1.03 -5.88
N ASN A 184 -13.69 0.92 -7.16
CA ASN A 184 -15.07 0.90 -7.64
C ASN A 184 -15.86 -0.27 -7.08
N ARG A 185 -15.31 -1.48 -7.16
CA ARG A 185 -16.05 -2.68 -6.75
C ARG A 185 -16.26 -2.74 -5.24
N VAL A 186 -15.27 -2.30 -4.45
CA VAL A 186 -15.41 -2.20 -3.00
C VAL A 186 -16.47 -1.14 -2.61
N ILE A 187 -16.40 0.04 -3.22
CA ILE A 187 -17.38 1.12 -2.98
C ILE A 187 -18.79 0.67 -3.39
N LEU A 188 -18.93 0.06 -4.57
CA LEU A 188 -20.21 -0.43 -5.07
C LEU A 188 -20.84 -1.45 -4.10
N ALA A 189 -20.04 -2.39 -3.56
CA ALA A 189 -20.54 -3.37 -2.63
C ALA A 189 -21.11 -2.75 -1.34
N VAL A 190 -20.53 -1.64 -0.87
CA VAL A 190 -20.99 -0.92 0.33
C VAL A 190 -22.18 -0.02 0.02
N GLU A 191 -22.15 0.74 -1.08
CA GLU A 191 -23.21 1.67 -1.45
C GLU A 191 -24.51 0.96 -1.85
N GLN A 192 -24.40 -0.18 -2.51
CA GLN A 192 -25.55 -0.97 -2.95
C GLN A 192 -26.09 -1.93 -1.88
N PHE A 193 -25.50 -1.94 -0.69
CA PHE A 193 -26.05 -2.69 0.45
C PHE A 193 -27.21 -1.88 1.10
N PRO A 194 -28.41 -2.44 1.31
CA PRO A 194 -28.86 -3.80 1.02
C PRO A 194 -29.63 -3.95 -0.31
N SER A 195 -29.46 -3.04 -1.27
CA SER A 195 -30.26 -3.01 -2.51
C SER A 195 -30.00 -4.21 -3.42
N LEU A 196 -28.77 -4.73 -3.41
CA LEU A 196 -28.36 -5.95 -4.11
C LEU A 196 -28.45 -7.16 -3.19
N SER A 197 -28.61 -8.35 -3.77
CA SER A 197 -28.54 -9.61 -3.04
C SER A 197 -27.13 -9.87 -2.50
N ALA A 198 -27.02 -10.70 -1.45
CA ALA A 198 -25.73 -11.11 -0.91
C ALA A 198 -24.82 -11.71 -1.99
N ASP A 199 -25.37 -12.47 -2.92
CA ASP A 199 -24.61 -13.07 -4.03
C ASP A 199 -24.05 -12.04 -5.01
N GLU A 200 -24.80 -10.99 -5.32
CA GLU A 200 -24.33 -9.90 -6.18
C GLU A 200 -23.28 -9.05 -5.47
N LEU A 201 -23.46 -8.75 -4.19
CA LEU A 201 -22.47 -8.05 -3.38
C LEU A 201 -21.16 -8.83 -3.24
N LEU A 202 -21.26 -10.15 -2.98
CA LEU A 202 -20.10 -11.04 -2.93
C LEU A 202 -19.37 -11.13 -4.28
N LEU A 203 -20.09 -11.06 -5.40
CA LEU A 203 -19.50 -11.02 -6.74
C LEU A 203 -18.66 -9.75 -6.92
N GLU A 204 -19.15 -8.59 -6.51
CA GLU A 204 -18.40 -7.34 -6.60
C GLU A 204 -17.17 -7.35 -5.68
N TRP A 205 -17.29 -7.92 -4.50
CA TRP A 205 -16.18 -8.07 -3.55
C TRP A 205 -15.10 -9.03 -4.05
N ASP A 206 -15.49 -10.19 -4.59
CA ASP A 206 -14.58 -11.15 -5.22
C ASP A 206 -13.86 -10.56 -6.45
N ARG A 207 -14.56 -9.72 -7.24
CA ARG A 207 -13.97 -8.96 -8.36
C ARG A 207 -12.92 -7.95 -7.88
N ALA A 208 -13.19 -7.25 -6.77
CA ALA A 208 -12.23 -6.32 -6.17
C ALA A 208 -10.98 -7.05 -5.70
N TYR A 209 -11.15 -8.16 -5.00
CA TYR A 209 -10.03 -8.98 -4.55
C TYR A 209 -9.19 -9.52 -5.71
N SER A 210 -9.83 -10.08 -6.75
CA SER A 210 -9.10 -10.57 -7.94
C SER A 210 -8.29 -9.46 -8.61
N ALA A 211 -8.86 -8.24 -8.73
CA ALA A 211 -8.14 -7.09 -9.27
C ALA A 211 -6.96 -6.64 -8.37
N TYR A 212 -7.12 -6.73 -7.03
CA TYR A 212 -6.06 -6.39 -6.09
C TYR A 212 -4.81 -7.26 -6.29
N LEU A 213 -4.95 -8.53 -6.67
CA LEU A 213 -3.82 -9.43 -6.90
C LEU A 213 -2.85 -8.92 -7.98
N ALA A 214 -3.32 -8.11 -8.94
CA ALA A 214 -2.46 -7.49 -9.94
C ALA A 214 -1.52 -6.42 -9.35
N ILE A 215 -1.91 -5.79 -8.25
CA ILE A 215 -1.22 -4.62 -7.67
C ILE A 215 -0.75 -4.84 -6.23
N ALA A 216 -0.92 -6.04 -5.68
CA ALA A 216 -0.53 -6.39 -4.31
C ALA A 216 0.95 -6.09 -4.00
N GLY A 217 1.84 -6.25 -4.99
CA GLY A 217 3.26 -5.88 -4.85
C GLY A 217 3.51 -4.42 -4.51
N THR A 218 2.57 -3.51 -4.85
CA THR A 218 2.66 -2.10 -4.47
C THR A 218 2.51 -1.90 -2.96
N ALA A 219 1.70 -2.72 -2.30
CA ALA A 219 1.42 -2.64 -0.86
C ALA A 219 2.54 -3.25 0.03
N ASN A 220 3.52 -3.93 -0.56
CA ASN A 220 4.66 -4.53 0.15
C ASN A 220 5.89 -3.63 0.24
N ARG A 221 5.76 -2.34 -0.05
CA ARG A 221 6.87 -1.38 -0.06
C ARG A 221 7.14 -0.81 1.33
N GLU A 222 8.41 -0.46 1.58
CA GLU A 222 8.79 0.34 2.74
C GLU A 222 8.24 1.77 2.64
N GLU A 223 7.86 2.32 3.78
CA GLU A 223 7.45 3.72 3.91
C GLU A 223 8.57 4.66 3.51
N LYS A 224 8.22 5.80 2.94
CA LYS A 224 9.17 6.87 2.61
C LYS A 224 9.03 8.02 3.60
N ILE A 225 10.15 8.50 4.10
CA ILE A 225 10.26 9.56 5.09
C ILE A 225 11.18 10.65 4.56
N LEU A 226 10.69 11.89 4.51
CA LEU A 226 11.50 13.04 4.17
C LEU A 226 12.58 13.24 5.24
N THR A 227 13.83 13.50 4.84
CA THR A 227 14.93 13.78 5.77
C THR A 227 14.86 15.17 6.37
N THR A 228 15.66 15.44 7.41
CA THR A 228 15.70 16.73 8.10
C THR A 228 16.16 17.89 7.23
N ASP A 229 16.95 17.62 6.19
CA ASP A 229 17.36 18.62 5.19
C ASP A 229 16.25 18.92 4.16
N LYS A 230 15.16 18.11 4.17
CA LYS A 230 13.98 18.26 3.31
C LYS A 230 14.26 18.19 1.80
N THR A 231 15.40 17.66 1.42
CA THR A 231 15.81 17.50 0.02
C THR A 231 15.83 16.07 -0.44
N THR A 232 15.99 15.13 0.47
CA THR A 232 16.06 13.70 0.21
C THR A 232 14.98 12.93 0.96
N ILE A 233 14.65 11.76 0.47
CA ILE A 233 13.68 10.83 1.06
C ILE A 233 14.42 9.54 1.39
N THR A 234 14.22 9.01 2.60
CA THR A 234 14.82 7.74 3.03
C THR A 234 13.77 6.67 3.25
N SER A 235 14.19 5.40 3.22
CA SER A 235 13.33 4.27 3.57
C SER A 235 13.04 4.25 5.07
N GLY A 236 11.80 3.99 5.40
CA GLY A 236 11.31 3.72 6.75
C GLY A 236 11.06 2.22 6.96
N ARG A 237 10.02 1.91 7.74
CA ARG A 237 9.56 0.54 7.95
C ARG A 237 8.52 0.16 6.91
N ASN A 238 8.40 -1.14 6.63
CA ASN A 238 7.25 -1.66 5.90
C ASN A 238 6.01 -1.54 6.81
N PRO A 239 4.96 -0.80 6.41
CA PRO A 239 3.75 -0.63 7.20
C PRO A 239 2.77 -1.81 7.10
N ASP A 240 3.15 -2.93 6.48
CA ASP A 240 2.35 -4.15 6.31
C ASP A 240 0.98 -3.90 5.64
N LEU A 241 0.92 -3.00 4.66
CA LEU A 241 -0.33 -2.59 4.01
C LEU A 241 -1.01 -3.75 3.27
N ASP A 242 -0.23 -4.64 2.64
CA ASP A 242 -0.77 -5.84 2.00
C ASP A 242 -1.53 -6.72 2.99
N TYR A 243 -0.95 -6.96 4.17
CA TYR A 243 -1.61 -7.72 5.22
C TYR A 243 -2.91 -7.04 5.72
N GLN A 244 -2.90 -5.72 5.88
CA GLN A 244 -4.09 -4.96 6.28
C GLN A 244 -5.21 -5.11 5.22
N ILE A 245 -4.88 -4.93 3.94
CA ILE A 245 -5.82 -5.05 2.83
C ILE A 245 -6.39 -6.47 2.72
N LEU A 246 -5.54 -7.49 2.75
CA LEU A 246 -5.99 -8.88 2.67
C LEU A 246 -6.89 -9.26 3.85
N THR A 247 -6.55 -8.82 5.06
CA THR A 247 -7.38 -9.03 6.25
C THR A 247 -8.75 -8.37 6.10
N ALA A 248 -8.77 -7.13 5.58
CA ALA A 248 -10.02 -6.41 5.35
C ALA A 248 -10.90 -7.09 4.27
N PHE A 249 -10.29 -7.64 3.21
CA PHE A 249 -11.04 -8.43 2.23
C PHE A 249 -11.73 -9.65 2.88
N VAL A 250 -11.03 -10.38 3.76
CA VAL A 250 -11.61 -11.53 4.49
C VAL A 250 -12.77 -11.07 5.38
N GLN A 251 -12.57 -10.02 6.18
CA GLN A 251 -13.58 -9.50 7.10
C GLN A 251 -14.82 -8.97 6.37
N GLY A 252 -14.63 -8.21 5.29
CA GLY A 252 -15.73 -7.69 4.49
C GLY A 252 -16.54 -8.81 3.82
N LYS A 253 -15.87 -9.85 3.31
CA LYS A 253 -16.54 -11.03 2.75
C LYS A 253 -17.38 -11.77 3.80
N GLU A 254 -16.85 -11.93 5.01
CA GLU A 254 -17.60 -12.55 6.10
C GLU A 254 -18.86 -11.74 6.46
N ALA A 255 -18.74 -10.42 6.53
CA ALA A 255 -19.87 -9.55 6.79
C ALA A 255 -20.92 -9.59 5.65
N LEU A 256 -20.47 -9.52 4.38
CA LEU A 256 -21.36 -9.63 3.21
C LEU A 256 -22.08 -10.98 3.15
N SER A 257 -21.44 -12.06 3.60
CA SER A 257 -22.06 -13.41 3.60
C SER A 257 -23.24 -13.53 4.58
N LYS A 258 -23.24 -12.74 5.64
CA LYS A 258 -24.35 -12.67 6.61
C LYS A 258 -25.49 -11.77 6.12
N ALA A 259 -25.15 -10.73 5.37
CA ALA A 259 -26.01 -9.78 4.67
C ALA A 259 -27.22 -9.27 5.48
N ASN A 260 -27.04 -9.02 6.79
CA ASN A 260 -28.03 -8.38 7.62
C ASN A 260 -27.68 -6.91 7.88
N ASP A 261 -28.65 -6.08 8.29
CA ASP A 261 -28.45 -4.64 8.47
C ASP A 261 -27.39 -4.31 9.53
N ASP A 262 -27.16 -5.21 10.51
CA ASP A 262 -26.16 -5.03 11.55
C ASP A 262 -24.73 -5.15 11.01
N ASP A 263 -24.54 -5.84 9.88
CA ASP A 263 -23.22 -6.03 9.25
C ASP A 263 -22.77 -4.84 8.37
N ARG A 264 -23.69 -3.88 8.07
CA ARG A 264 -23.40 -2.72 7.21
C ARG A 264 -22.18 -1.92 7.70
N ALA A 265 -22.08 -1.70 9.01
CA ALA A 265 -20.95 -1.01 9.60
C ALA A 265 -19.65 -1.79 9.42
N SER A 266 -19.69 -3.12 9.53
CA SER A 266 -18.52 -4.00 9.34
C SER A 266 -18.04 -4.01 7.89
N ILE A 267 -18.96 -3.97 6.92
CA ILE A 267 -18.63 -3.88 5.49
C ILE A 267 -17.98 -2.53 5.17
N ALA A 268 -18.56 -1.43 5.68
CA ALA A 268 -17.98 -0.09 5.49
C ALA A 268 -16.61 0.04 6.16
N LEU A 269 -16.41 -0.57 7.32
CA LEU A 269 -15.12 -0.62 8.00
C LEU A 269 -14.07 -1.39 7.18
N ALA A 270 -14.47 -2.52 6.59
CA ALA A 270 -13.60 -3.28 5.69
C ALA A 270 -13.24 -2.47 4.43
N GLN A 271 -14.18 -1.70 3.88
CA GLN A 271 -13.91 -0.76 2.78
C GLN A 271 -12.81 0.25 3.14
N GLU A 272 -12.92 0.94 4.28
CA GLU A 272 -11.89 1.90 4.73
C GLU A 272 -10.51 1.23 4.87
N ASN A 273 -10.49 0.01 5.43
CA ASN A 273 -9.27 -0.78 5.62
C ASN A 273 -8.71 -1.41 4.32
N ILE A 274 -9.41 -1.30 3.19
CA ILE A 274 -8.89 -1.60 1.85
C ILE A 274 -8.43 -0.30 1.18
N ILE A 275 -9.30 0.71 1.12
CA ILE A 275 -9.09 1.91 0.31
C ILE A 275 -7.94 2.77 0.85
N ILE A 276 -7.93 3.10 2.14
CA ILE A 276 -6.91 4.00 2.69
C ILE A 276 -5.50 3.36 2.68
N PRO A 277 -5.30 2.08 3.08
CA PRO A 277 -4.01 1.42 2.90
C PRO A 277 -3.58 1.31 1.43
N LEU A 278 -4.50 1.10 0.49
CA LEU A 278 -4.17 1.09 -0.94
C LEU A 278 -3.74 2.49 -1.43
N VAL A 279 -4.43 3.55 -1.04
CA VAL A 279 -4.00 4.95 -1.29
C VAL A 279 -2.60 5.17 -0.71
N ARG A 280 -2.35 4.77 0.54
CA ARG A 280 -1.04 4.89 1.18
C ARG A 280 0.04 4.17 0.39
N SER A 281 -0.24 2.98 -0.14
CA SER A 281 0.74 2.22 -0.94
C SER A 281 1.15 2.95 -2.21
N PHE A 282 0.22 3.60 -2.90
CA PHE A 282 0.53 4.43 -4.07
C PHE A 282 1.24 5.73 -3.70
N LEU A 283 0.91 6.36 -2.57
CA LEU A 283 1.67 7.52 -2.06
C LEU A 283 3.12 7.17 -1.73
N ILE A 284 3.36 6.00 -1.13
CA ILE A 284 4.71 5.46 -0.94
C ILE A 284 5.42 5.29 -2.28
N GLY A 285 4.70 4.78 -3.29
CA GLY A 285 5.19 4.70 -4.67
C GLY A 285 5.61 6.06 -5.21
N VAL A 286 4.75 7.08 -5.13
CA VAL A 286 5.07 8.46 -5.56
C VAL A 286 6.36 8.97 -4.89
N LEU A 287 6.47 8.84 -3.57
CA LEU A 287 7.63 9.34 -2.84
C LEU A 287 8.92 8.57 -3.18
N ARG A 288 8.81 7.27 -3.45
CA ARG A 288 9.93 6.47 -3.92
C ARG A 288 10.45 6.95 -5.28
N GLU A 289 9.54 7.25 -6.22
CA GLU A 289 9.95 7.74 -7.54
C GLU A 289 10.47 9.18 -7.46
N VAL A 290 9.94 10.03 -6.58
CA VAL A 290 10.50 11.36 -6.30
C VAL A 290 11.94 11.26 -5.79
N GLU A 291 12.23 10.33 -4.88
CA GLU A 291 13.60 10.04 -4.42
C GLU A 291 14.51 9.64 -5.60
N GLY A 292 14.03 8.70 -6.44
CA GLY A 292 14.77 8.25 -7.61
C GLY A 292 15.07 9.39 -8.59
N ILE A 293 14.08 10.24 -8.90
CA ILE A 293 14.28 11.42 -9.76
C ILE A 293 15.38 12.33 -9.20
N ILE A 294 15.33 12.65 -7.91
CA ILE A 294 16.31 13.53 -7.26
C ILE A 294 17.72 12.91 -7.26
N SER A 295 17.81 11.60 -7.03
CA SER A 295 19.09 10.87 -7.05
C SER A 295 19.72 10.83 -8.44
N ASP A 296 18.91 10.63 -9.49
CA ASP A 296 19.43 10.25 -10.80
C ASP A 296 19.48 11.40 -11.80
N ARG A 297 18.72 12.51 -11.58
CA ARG A 297 18.57 13.62 -12.54
C ARG A 297 19.86 14.28 -13.01
N ASP A 298 20.92 14.27 -12.17
CA ASP A 298 22.19 14.93 -12.49
C ASP A 298 23.24 13.94 -13.07
N GLY A 299 23.00 12.62 -12.98
CA GLY A 299 23.96 11.59 -13.40
C GLY A 299 23.40 10.56 -14.39
N ASN A 300 22.12 10.18 -14.23
CA ASN A 300 21.44 9.19 -15.06
C ASN A 300 20.06 9.70 -15.49
N VAL A 301 20.06 10.62 -16.44
CA VAL A 301 18.84 11.34 -16.89
C VAL A 301 17.76 10.39 -17.41
N ASP A 302 18.14 9.29 -18.07
CA ASP A 302 17.16 8.33 -18.62
C ASP A 302 16.46 7.58 -17.49
N GLU A 303 17.17 7.10 -16.48
CA GLU A 303 16.57 6.50 -15.29
C GLU A 303 15.66 7.49 -14.56
N ALA A 304 16.09 8.75 -14.39
CA ALA A 304 15.27 9.79 -13.78
C ALA A 304 13.97 10.04 -14.55
N ARG A 305 13.97 9.93 -15.89
CA ARG A 305 12.76 10.03 -16.71
C ARG A 305 11.82 8.84 -16.50
N GLU A 306 12.37 7.63 -16.38
CA GLU A 306 11.58 6.44 -16.07
C GLU A 306 10.88 6.62 -14.70
N LYS A 307 11.63 7.04 -13.67
CA LYS A 307 11.07 7.37 -12.34
C LYS A 307 10.00 8.46 -12.41
N GLN A 308 10.18 9.46 -13.26
CA GLN A 308 9.22 10.54 -13.44
C GLN A 308 7.88 10.00 -13.98
N ILE A 309 7.90 9.14 -14.99
CA ILE A 309 6.71 8.49 -15.53
C ILE A 309 6.06 7.62 -14.43
N GLU A 310 6.83 6.81 -13.73
CA GLU A 310 6.30 5.97 -12.65
C GLU A 310 5.62 6.82 -11.57
N GLY A 311 6.27 7.86 -11.09
CA GLY A 311 5.75 8.78 -10.08
C GLY A 311 4.48 9.50 -10.54
N GLU A 312 4.44 9.96 -11.79
CA GLU A 312 3.25 10.57 -12.38
C GLU A 312 2.06 9.60 -12.39
N TYR A 313 2.25 8.38 -12.90
CA TYR A 313 1.16 7.42 -12.98
C TYR A 313 0.71 6.91 -11.61
N PHE A 314 1.60 6.73 -10.66
CA PHE A 314 1.21 6.45 -9.27
C PHE A 314 0.40 7.60 -8.68
N TYR A 315 0.79 8.84 -8.95
CA TYR A 315 0.03 9.99 -8.47
C TYR A 315 -1.36 10.08 -9.10
N ARG A 316 -1.52 9.74 -10.39
CA ARG A 316 -2.83 9.69 -11.06
C ARG A 316 -3.81 8.72 -10.40
N VAL A 317 -3.35 7.69 -9.67
CA VAL A 317 -4.22 6.79 -8.90
C VAL A 317 -4.82 7.51 -7.69
N VAL A 318 -4.05 8.37 -7.03
CA VAL A 318 -4.43 9.03 -5.77
C VAL A 318 -4.79 10.51 -5.94
N GLU A 319 -4.73 11.03 -7.15
CA GLU A 319 -4.99 12.44 -7.46
C GLU A 319 -6.35 12.90 -6.94
N GLY A 320 -7.41 12.14 -7.19
CA GLY A 320 -8.76 12.45 -6.72
C GLY A 320 -8.85 12.52 -5.20
N PHE A 321 -8.12 11.66 -4.52
CA PHE A 321 -8.05 11.60 -3.07
C PHE A 321 -7.36 12.85 -2.47
N ILE A 322 -6.31 13.34 -3.09
CA ILE A 322 -5.59 14.54 -2.64
C ILE A 322 -6.31 15.82 -3.06
N SER A 323 -6.79 15.88 -4.31
CA SER A 323 -7.40 17.08 -4.88
C SER A 323 -8.73 17.48 -4.21
N GLN A 324 -9.44 16.54 -3.61
CA GLN A 324 -10.69 16.78 -2.90
C GLN A 324 -10.54 17.87 -1.81
N ASP A 325 -9.39 17.91 -1.12
CA ASP A 325 -9.13 18.90 -0.06
C ASP A 325 -7.96 19.83 -0.36
N ASN A 326 -7.19 19.55 -1.41
CA ASN A 326 -6.05 20.37 -1.80
C ASN A 326 -5.87 20.41 -3.33
N LEU A 327 -6.83 20.98 -4.04
CA LEU A 327 -6.79 21.08 -5.51
C LEU A 327 -5.55 21.84 -6.01
N VAL A 328 -5.19 22.94 -5.34
CA VAL A 328 -4.02 23.75 -5.72
C VAL A 328 -2.73 22.94 -5.55
N GLY A 329 -2.61 22.25 -4.44
CA GLY A 329 -1.47 21.37 -4.18
C GLY A 329 -1.41 20.19 -5.12
N SER A 330 -2.57 19.59 -5.47
CA SER A 330 -2.65 18.53 -6.46
C SER A 330 -2.12 18.95 -7.82
N ASN A 331 -2.50 20.14 -8.28
CA ASN A 331 -1.98 20.71 -9.53
C ASN A 331 -0.47 21.00 -9.48
N LEU A 332 0.06 21.41 -8.32
CA LEU A 332 1.50 21.60 -8.14
C LEU A 332 2.24 20.27 -8.27
N ILE A 333 1.76 19.22 -7.62
CA ILE A 333 2.36 17.88 -7.70
C ILE A 333 2.40 17.40 -9.17
N LYS A 334 1.27 17.53 -9.89
CA LYS A 334 1.22 17.19 -11.33
C LYS A 334 2.25 17.96 -12.12
N THR A 335 2.31 19.29 -11.94
CA THR A 335 3.25 20.13 -12.66
C THR A 335 4.70 19.71 -12.41
N GLN A 336 5.05 19.33 -11.20
CA GLN A 336 6.40 18.84 -10.90
C GLN A 336 6.68 17.47 -11.54
N LEU A 337 5.72 16.55 -11.48
CA LEU A 337 5.90 15.20 -12.03
C LEU A 337 5.81 15.13 -13.57
N THR A 338 5.24 16.16 -14.24
CA THR A 338 5.18 16.24 -15.71
C THR A 338 6.12 17.29 -16.31
N GLY A 339 6.77 18.08 -15.47
CA GLY A 339 7.66 19.19 -15.87
C GLY A 339 9.11 18.75 -16.10
N SER A 340 10.05 19.67 -15.92
CA SER A 340 11.47 19.33 -15.98
C SER A 340 11.91 18.52 -14.75
N LEU A 341 12.84 17.59 -14.90
CA LEU A 341 13.41 16.83 -13.77
C LEU A 341 13.97 17.76 -12.68
N ALA A 342 14.54 18.89 -13.07
CA ALA A 342 15.11 19.86 -12.15
C ALA A 342 14.05 20.57 -11.27
N SER A 343 12.77 20.57 -11.69
CA SER A 343 11.68 21.20 -10.95
C SER A 343 11.10 20.31 -9.83
N VAL A 344 11.53 19.05 -9.74
CA VAL A 344 11.01 18.11 -8.74
C VAL A 344 11.63 18.43 -7.36
N GLU A 345 10.78 18.78 -6.41
CA GLU A 345 11.14 19.14 -5.03
C GLU A 345 10.40 18.27 -4.02
N ALA A 346 11.15 17.42 -3.29
CA ALA A 346 10.58 16.46 -2.34
C ALA A 346 9.71 17.13 -1.27
N ASP A 347 10.21 18.19 -0.61
CA ASP A 347 9.45 18.87 0.46
C ASP A 347 8.16 19.51 -0.07
N ALA A 348 8.19 20.07 -1.27
CA ALA A 348 7.00 20.66 -1.89
C ALA A 348 5.93 19.58 -2.15
N ILE A 349 6.30 18.44 -2.72
CA ILE A 349 5.38 17.32 -2.99
C ILE A 349 4.82 16.76 -1.69
N VAL A 350 5.68 16.43 -0.70
CA VAL A 350 5.25 15.90 0.61
C VAL A 350 4.28 16.84 1.31
N LYS A 351 4.57 18.16 1.33
CA LYS A 351 3.68 19.16 1.92
C LYS A 351 2.30 19.16 1.27
N GLN A 352 2.21 19.08 -0.04
CA GLN A 352 0.92 19.11 -0.72
C GLN A 352 0.13 17.82 -0.53
N ILE A 353 0.78 16.65 -0.53
CA ILE A 353 0.17 15.39 -0.14
C ILE A 353 -0.41 15.50 1.27
N ASN A 354 0.42 15.93 2.23
CA ASN A 354 0.03 16.00 3.63
C ASN A 354 -1.10 17.00 3.89
N LYS A 355 -1.16 18.12 3.16
CA LYS A 355 -2.30 19.05 3.22
C LYS A 355 -3.61 18.42 2.74
N GLY A 356 -3.58 17.61 1.68
CA GLY A 356 -4.74 16.87 1.23
C GLY A 356 -5.22 15.85 2.29
N ILE A 357 -4.30 15.10 2.88
CA ILE A 357 -4.62 14.15 3.96
C ILE A 357 -5.17 14.87 5.21
N LEU A 358 -4.60 16.01 5.58
CA LEU A 358 -5.08 16.82 6.71
C LEU A 358 -6.51 17.31 6.51
N GLY A 359 -6.90 17.67 5.31
CA GLY A 359 -8.28 18.03 5.00
C GLY A 359 -9.24 16.90 5.33
N GLN A 360 -8.90 15.68 4.91
CA GLN A 360 -9.71 14.49 5.21
C GLN A 360 -9.73 14.15 6.70
N LEU A 361 -8.59 14.28 7.41
CA LEU A 361 -8.56 14.13 8.87
C LEU A 361 -9.53 15.08 9.57
N LYS A 362 -9.53 16.35 9.17
CA LYS A 362 -10.43 17.36 9.72
C LYS A 362 -11.90 17.02 9.45
N ARG A 363 -12.23 16.51 8.25
CA ARG A 363 -13.59 16.02 7.96
C ARG A 363 -14.00 14.87 8.85
N ASN A 364 -13.12 13.87 9.05
CA ASN A 364 -13.42 12.75 9.92
C ASN A 364 -13.63 13.18 11.37
N ILE A 365 -12.85 14.13 11.89
CA ILE A 365 -13.08 14.72 13.22
C ILE A 365 -14.46 15.36 13.31
N SER A 366 -14.86 16.12 12.29
CA SER A 366 -16.19 16.73 12.21
C SER A 366 -17.32 15.69 12.11
N GLN A 367 -17.13 14.62 11.32
CA GLN A 367 -18.10 13.52 11.23
C GLN A 367 -18.29 12.79 12.56
N ILE A 368 -17.19 12.60 13.31
CA ILE A 368 -17.28 12.03 14.67
C ILE A 368 -18.12 12.93 15.58
N GLU A 369 -17.89 14.25 15.52
CA GLU A 369 -18.66 15.21 16.33
C GLU A 369 -20.15 15.15 16.03
N VAL A 370 -20.52 15.18 14.76
CA VAL A 370 -21.93 15.16 14.31
C VAL A 370 -22.61 13.84 14.70
N ASN A 371 -21.91 12.71 14.61
CA ASN A 371 -22.49 11.38 14.78
C ASN A 371 -22.33 10.81 16.19
N PHE A 372 -21.56 11.42 17.07
CA PHE A 372 -21.23 10.89 18.39
C PHE A 372 -22.45 10.46 19.20
N ALA A 373 -23.48 11.33 19.26
CA ALA A 373 -24.68 11.06 20.03
C ALA A 373 -25.81 10.40 19.22
N SER A 374 -25.76 10.47 17.89
CA SER A 374 -26.88 10.07 17.01
C SER A 374 -26.65 8.75 16.27
N ASP A 375 -25.38 8.42 15.94
CA ASP A 375 -25.04 7.25 15.16
C ASP A 375 -23.62 6.77 15.50
N LYS A 376 -23.54 5.91 16.50
CA LYS A 376 -22.29 5.35 17.01
C LYS A 376 -21.48 4.61 15.93
N SER A 377 -22.17 3.93 15.03
CA SER A 377 -21.51 3.19 13.93
C SER A 377 -20.81 4.14 12.97
N LYS A 378 -21.44 5.25 12.59
CA LYS A 378 -20.82 6.28 11.75
C LYS A 378 -19.68 6.99 12.49
N ALA A 379 -19.81 7.25 13.79
CA ALA A 379 -18.73 7.82 14.59
C ALA A 379 -17.51 6.89 14.64
N LEU A 380 -17.71 5.59 14.82
CA LEU A 380 -16.64 4.58 14.81
C LEU A 380 -16.00 4.44 13.41
N LEU A 381 -16.79 4.49 12.34
CA LEU A 381 -16.28 4.46 10.96
C LEU A 381 -15.39 5.68 10.68
N ALA A 382 -15.88 6.89 11.01
CA ALA A 382 -15.10 8.11 10.84
C ALA A 382 -13.81 8.10 11.71
N ARG A 383 -13.86 7.51 12.90
CA ARG A 383 -12.67 7.31 13.74
C ARG A 383 -11.67 6.34 13.12
N GLU A 384 -12.13 5.28 12.46
CA GLU A 384 -11.23 4.34 11.78
C GLU A 384 -10.55 5.02 10.58
N GLY A 385 -11.31 5.73 9.75
CA GLY A 385 -10.73 6.54 8.69
C GLY A 385 -9.70 7.56 9.21
N LEU A 386 -10.00 8.22 10.34
CA LEU A 386 -9.06 9.11 11.03
C LEU A 386 -7.76 8.39 11.43
N PHE A 387 -7.86 7.18 11.98
CA PHE A 387 -6.70 6.38 12.40
C PHE A 387 -5.82 5.98 11.21
N LEU A 388 -6.44 5.48 10.15
CA LEU A 388 -5.73 5.06 8.93
C LEU A 388 -5.05 6.24 8.22
N LEU A 389 -5.74 7.38 8.10
CA LEU A 389 -5.20 8.61 7.51
C LEU A 389 -4.07 9.20 8.36
N ALA A 390 -4.22 9.23 9.70
CA ALA A 390 -3.15 9.66 10.58
C ALA A 390 -1.88 8.82 10.36
N GLY A 391 -2.03 7.51 10.17
CA GLY A 391 -0.91 6.61 9.85
C GLY A 391 -0.07 7.05 8.66
N ILE A 392 -0.64 7.76 7.67
CA ILE A 392 0.09 8.30 6.52
C ILE A 392 1.00 9.47 6.95
N LEU A 393 0.56 10.27 7.93
CA LEU A 393 1.22 11.52 8.33
C LEU A 393 2.23 11.35 9.47
N LEU A 394 2.12 10.28 10.28
CA LEU A 394 2.83 10.17 11.57
C LEU A 394 4.34 10.35 11.46
N SER A 395 4.96 9.83 10.42
CA SER A 395 6.42 9.91 10.24
C SER A 395 6.87 11.35 9.92
N ASP A 396 6.18 12.06 9.04
CA ASP A 396 6.48 13.46 8.74
C ASP A 396 6.08 14.40 9.89
N LEU A 397 4.98 14.08 10.60
CA LEU A 397 4.58 14.81 11.79
C LEU A 397 5.65 14.69 12.89
N GLU A 398 6.19 13.49 13.12
CA GLU A 398 7.29 13.28 14.07
C GLU A 398 8.54 14.08 13.68
N LEU A 399 8.87 14.08 12.39
CA LEU A 399 10.00 14.83 11.86
C LEU A 399 9.87 16.34 12.11
N ARG A 400 8.67 16.90 11.94
CA ARG A 400 8.42 18.35 12.04
C ARG A 400 8.12 18.83 13.45
N LEU A 401 7.47 18.02 14.28
CA LEU A 401 6.99 18.38 15.61
C LEU A 401 7.63 17.59 16.75
N GLY A 402 8.35 16.51 16.45
CA GLY A 402 8.96 15.60 17.41
C GLY A 402 8.03 14.49 17.89
N ALA A 403 8.65 13.44 18.46
CA ALA A 403 8.00 12.19 18.88
C ALA A 403 6.87 12.41 19.91
N LEU A 404 6.99 13.41 20.80
CA LEU A 404 5.96 13.70 21.79
C LEU A 404 4.61 14.06 21.13
N GLN A 405 4.61 14.88 20.07
CA GLN A 405 3.37 15.27 19.39
C GLN A 405 2.76 14.10 18.61
N ARG A 406 3.58 13.24 18.03
CA ARG A 406 3.15 11.98 17.42
C ARG A 406 2.40 11.12 18.47
N VAL A 407 3.02 10.84 19.61
CA VAL A 407 2.42 10.03 20.67
C VAL A 407 1.13 10.67 21.21
N ARG A 408 1.08 12.02 21.34
CA ARG A 408 -0.14 12.73 21.73
C ARG A 408 -1.29 12.47 20.75
N LEU A 409 -1.02 12.54 19.45
CA LEU A 409 -2.03 12.28 18.40
C LEU A 409 -2.50 10.82 18.45
N GLU A 410 -1.58 9.87 18.47
CA GLU A 410 -1.90 8.43 18.51
C GLU A 410 -2.76 8.08 19.75
N ASN A 411 -2.39 8.60 20.92
CA ASN A 411 -3.16 8.38 22.14
C ASN A 411 -4.55 9.03 22.09
N ALA A 412 -4.65 10.24 21.54
CA ALA A 412 -5.94 10.92 21.39
C ALA A 412 -6.86 10.11 20.45
N ILE A 413 -6.37 9.62 19.32
CA ILE A 413 -7.16 8.78 18.39
C ILE A 413 -7.59 7.47 19.09
N ARG A 414 -6.73 6.85 19.88
CA ARG A 414 -7.07 5.65 20.65
C ARG A 414 -8.13 5.92 21.70
N ASN A 415 -7.94 6.95 22.50
CA ASN A 415 -8.88 7.32 23.57
C ASN A 415 -10.24 7.75 23.02
N LEU A 416 -10.27 8.32 21.81
CA LEU A 416 -11.52 8.67 21.14
C LEU A 416 -12.37 7.43 20.82
N LYS A 417 -11.75 6.30 20.45
CA LYS A 417 -12.46 5.03 20.26
C LYS A 417 -13.16 4.58 21.54
N GLU A 418 -12.45 4.62 22.67
CA GLU A 418 -13.03 4.26 23.96
C GLU A 418 -14.17 5.20 24.34
N ALA A 419 -14.00 6.51 24.15
CA ALA A 419 -15.04 7.50 24.42
C ALA A 419 -16.32 7.23 23.60
N ILE A 420 -16.19 6.86 22.32
CA ILE A 420 -17.33 6.50 21.47
C ILE A 420 -18.00 5.20 21.97
N LEU A 421 -17.21 4.20 22.33
CA LEU A 421 -17.74 2.91 22.80
C LEU A 421 -18.48 3.01 24.12
N THR A 422 -18.02 3.89 25.03
CA THR A 422 -18.59 4.08 26.37
C THR A 422 -19.57 5.26 26.46
N ASP A 423 -19.84 5.94 25.36
CA ASP A 423 -20.69 7.15 25.31
C ASP A 423 -20.17 8.30 26.23
N ASP A 424 -18.84 8.37 26.46
CA ASP A 424 -18.22 9.42 27.27
C ASP A 424 -17.99 10.69 26.43
N SER A 425 -18.98 11.58 26.43
CA SER A 425 -18.91 12.85 25.71
C SER A 425 -17.80 13.79 26.21
N SER A 426 -17.50 13.76 27.49
CA SER A 426 -16.46 14.60 28.10
C SER A 426 -15.08 14.18 27.58
N GLN A 427 -14.79 12.89 27.59
CA GLN A 427 -13.56 12.33 27.05
C GLN A 427 -13.48 12.55 25.52
N ALA A 428 -14.59 12.40 24.79
CA ALA A 428 -14.63 12.67 23.35
C ALA A 428 -14.29 14.13 23.00
N ILE A 429 -14.82 15.09 23.75
CA ILE A 429 -14.49 16.51 23.58
C ILE A 429 -13.01 16.77 23.88
N ALA A 430 -12.52 16.27 25.02
CA ALA A 430 -11.12 16.47 25.42
C ALA A 430 -10.13 15.87 24.39
N THR A 431 -10.40 14.67 23.89
CA THR A 431 -9.53 14.01 22.91
C THR A 431 -9.55 14.71 21.55
N ARG A 432 -10.73 15.19 21.09
CA ARG A 432 -10.82 15.98 19.87
C ARG A 432 -10.08 17.32 19.97
N ALA A 433 -10.11 17.97 21.10
CA ALA A 433 -9.34 19.20 21.35
C ALA A 433 -7.84 18.96 21.21
N VAL A 434 -7.31 17.88 21.78
CA VAL A 434 -5.89 17.48 21.61
C VAL A 434 -5.54 17.21 20.15
N MET A 435 -6.38 16.47 19.43
CA MET A 435 -6.14 16.20 18.01
C MET A 435 -6.13 17.48 17.17
N THR A 436 -7.11 18.37 17.40
CA THR A 436 -7.21 19.65 16.67
C THR A 436 -5.98 20.51 16.94
N GLU A 437 -5.50 20.59 18.18
CA GLU A 437 -4.26 21.32 18.54
C GLU A 437 -3.05 20.75 17.79
N VAL A 438 -2.82 19.43 17.86
CA VAL A 438 -1.65 18.79 17.22
C VAL A 438 -1.71 18.96 15.69
N ILE A 439 -2.89 18.80 15.09
CA ILE A 439 -3.11 18.96 13.64
C ILE A 439 -2.85 20.41 13.22
N ALA A 440 -3.34 21.41 13.96
CA ALA A 440 -3.11 22.81 13.65
C ALA A 440 -1.61 23.19 13.77
N ASN A 441 -0.93 22.68 14.79
CA ASN A 441 0.51 22.86 14.95
C ASN A 441 1.28 22.22 13.78
N TYR A 442 0.88 21.04 13.35
CA TYR A 442 1.51 20.36 12.20
C TYR A 442 1.27 21.13 10.90
N GLU A 443 0.02 21.54 10.64
CA GLU A 443 -0.32 22.33 9.45
C GLU A 443 0.50 23.63 9.34
N SER A 444 0.78 24.28 10.49
CA SER A 444 1.61 25.48 10.53
C SER A 444 3.07 25.24 10.13
N LYS A 445 3.51 23.99 10.05
CA LYS A 445 4.87 23.59 9.64
C LYS A 445 4.93 23.04 8.20
N LEU A 446 3.76 22.85 7.57
CA LEU A 446 3.67 22.52 6.14
C LEU A 446 3.71 23.79 5.27
#